data_3ba40019e54b689b9e307ed74646a9fe
#
_entry.id   3ba40019e54b689b9e307ed74646a9fe
#
_cell.length_a   1.000
_cell.length_b   1.000
_cell.length_c   1.000
_cell.angle_alpha   90.00
_cell.angle_beta   90.00
_cell.angle_gamma   90.00
#
_symmetry.space_group_name_H-M   'P 1'
#
loop_
_entity.id
_entity.type
_entity.pdbx_description
1 polymer ?
#
loop_
_entity_poly.entity_id
_entity_poly.type
_entity_poly.pdbx_seq_one_letter_code
_entity_poly.pdbx_strand_id
1 'polypeptide(L)'
;MGSIKKYEPKGRRWNLRPRVPVNKIYWEFHKGDADFNPSVPHGHSLEGKSLDGKYKLELWSGKIYDQSTGELKGIAKPKDMLRLYCSDGFQNFVNECRGEYAKNNPHMQLPPLTDNPYITRSHAVAIRRQRGMWRRKRFDSFVFATEYEVKK
;
A
#
# COMPACT_ATOMS: atom_id res chain seq x y z
N MET A 1 -4.32 36.27 11.05
CA MET A 1 -3.92 34.95 11.61
C MET A 1 -2.89 34.33 10.70
N GLY A 2 -1.65 34.20 11.14
CA GLY A 2 -0.58 33.62 10.37
C GLY A 2 -0.83 32.14 10.15
N SER A 3 -0.90 31.73 8.89
CA SER A 3 -0.91 30.32 8.49
C SER A 3 0.38 29.67 9.01
N ILE A 4 0.27 28.78 9.98
CA ILE A 4 1.41 27.95 10.42
C ILE A 4 1.76 27.05 9.23
N LYS A 5 2.78 27.44 8.47
CA LYS A 5 3.37 26.54 7.47
C LYS A 5 3.88 25.32 8.21
N LYS A 6 3.18 24.19 8.08
CA LYS A 6 3.70 22.91 8.55
C LYS A 6 5.06 22.70 7.90
N TYR A 7 6.10 22.59 8.72
CA TYR A 7 7.45 22.26 8.26
C TYR A 7 7.42 20.84 7.69
N GLU A 8 7.49 20.72 6.37
CA GLU A 8 7.69 19.43 5.72
C GLU A 8 9.20 19.13 5.70
N PRO A 9 9.66 18.09 6.39
CA PRO A 9 11.05 17.69 6.27
C PRO A 9 11.31 17.26 4.81
N LYS A 10 12.29 17.87 4.18
CA LYS A 10 12.72 17.54 2.83
C LYS A 10 12.92 16.03 2.69
N GLY A 11 12.13 15.39 1.83
CA GLY A 11 12.26 13.98 1.46
C GLY A 11 11.20 13.02 1.99
N ARG A 12 10.28 13.42 2.87
CA ARG A 12 9.19 12.56 3.33
C ARG A 12 7.87 12.92 2.65
N ARG A 13 7.30 11.95 1.93
CA ARG A 13 5.94 12.12 1.39
C ARG A 13 4.93 12.09 2.53
N TRP A 14 4.11 13.12 2.64
CA TRP A 14 2.98 13.16 3.57
C TRP A 14 1.77 12.39 3.05
N ASN A 15 1.61 12.37 1.73
CA ASN A 15 0.51 11.71 1.06
C ASN A 15 1.05 10.72 0.04
N LEU A 16 0.40 9.59 -0.08
CA LEU A 16 0.68 8.59 -1.09
C LEU A 16 -0.58 8.35 -1.95
N ARG A 17 -0.41 8.44 -3.26
CA ARG A 17 -1.43 8.09 -4.26
C ARG A 17 -0.92 6.90 -5.08
N PRO A 18 -1.24 5.66 -4.69
CA PRO A 18 -0.87 4.50 -5.48
C PRO A 18 -1.53 4.56 -6.85
N ARG A 19 -0.83 4.09 -7.88
CA ARG A 19 -1.37 4.01 -9.24
C ARG A 19 -2.27 2.78 -9.45
N VAL A 20 -2.65 2.12 -8.39
CA VAL A 20 -3.45 0.90 -8.38
C VAL A 20 -4.84 1.24 -7.86
N PRO A 21 -5.89 1.10 -8.68
CA PRO A 21 -7.26 1.27 -8.20
C PRO A 21 -7.70 0.06 -7.38
N VAL A 22 -8.52 0.32 -6.37
CA VAL A 22 -9.25 -0.70 -5.61
C VAL A 22 -10.74 -0.50 -5.87
N ASN A 23 -11.43 -1.52 -6.36
CA ASN A 23 -12.82 -1.45 -6.83
C ASN A 23 -13.06 -0.31 -7.84
N LYS A 24 -12.12 -0.13 -8.78
CA LYS A 24 -12.13 0.94 -9.80
C LYS A 24 -12.02 2.37 -9.25
N ILE A 25 -11.76 2.54 -7.96
CA ILE A 25 -11.55 3.83 -7.30
C ILE A 25 -10.06 4.00 -7.02
N TYR A 26 -9.52 5.18 -7.27
CA TYR A 26 -8.17 5.56 -6.83
C TYR A 26 -8.25 6.13 -5.40
N TRP A 27 -7.18 5.92 -4.64
CA TRP A 27 -7.14 6.23 -3.22
C TRP A 27 -5.92 7.07 -2.88
N GLU A 28 -6.09 7.98 -1.94
CA GLU A 28 -5.00 8.73 -1.32
C GLU A 28 -4.89 8.35 0.15
N PHE A 29 -3.67 8.17 0.63
CA PHE A 29 -3.35 7.86 2.01
C PHE A 29 -2.54 8.99 2.61
N HIS A 30 -2.89 9.41 3.83
CA HIS A 30 -2.24 10.51 4.50
C HIS A 30 -1.39 10.04 5.67
N LYS A 31 -0.17 10.58 5.80
CA LYS A 31 0.65 10.46 7.00
C LYS A 31 0.25 11.56 7.98
N GLY A 32 0.09 11.20 9.25
CA GLY A 32 -0.31 12.15 10.28
C GLY A 32 -1.82 12.43 10.32
N ASP A 33 -2.62 11.57 9.68
CA ASP A 33 -4.07 11.59 9.86
C ASP A 33 -4.39 11.30 11.33
N ALA A 34 -5.10 12.21 11.97
CA ALA A 34 -5.47 12.07 13.38
C ALA A 34 -6.60 11.05 13.59
N ASP A 35 -7.34 10.74 12.54
CA ASP A 35 -8.43 9.78 12.56
C ASP A 35 -7.90 8.35 12.38
N PHE A 36 -8.09 7.51 13.42
CA PHE A 36 -7.70 6.10 13.37
C PHE A 36 -8.78 5.19 12.77
N ASN A 37 -9.94 5.71 12.45
CA ASN A 37 -11.07 4.98 11.93
C ASN A 37 -11.15 5.09 10.40
N PRO A 38 -11.25 3.98 9.65
CA PRO A 38 -11.38 2.57 10.07
C PRO A 38 -10.05 1.85 10.32
N SER A 39 -8.93 2.41 9.96
CA SER A 39 -7.58 1.85 10.17
C SER A 39 -6.50 2.93 10.09
N VAL A 40 -5.27 2.60 10.50
CA VAL A 40 -4.11 3.50 10.39
C VAL A 40 -3.06 2.87 9.46
N PRO A 41 -2.78 3.49 8.31
CA PRO A 41 -3.54 4.51 7.64
C PRO A 41 -4.84 3.96 7.03
N HIS A 42 -5.68 4.85 6.52
CA HIS A 42 -6.83 4.47 5.69
C HIS A 42 -6.82 5.26 4.38
N GLY A 43 -7.51 4.73 3.36
CA GLY A 43 -7.62 5.38 2.07
C GLY A 43 -8.77 6.39 2.04
N HIS A 44 -8.55 7.52 1.38
CA HIS A 44 -9.58 8.48 0.99
C HIS A 44 -9.81 8.37 -0.50
N SER A 45 -11.06 8.27 -0.93
CA SER A 45 -11.41 8.14 -2.34
C SER A 45 -11.04 9.37 -3.15
N LEU A 46 -10.68 9.16 -4.41
CA LEU A 46 -10.41 10.20 -5.39
C LEU A 46 -11.45 10.15 -6.49
N GLU A 47 -11.94 11.32 -6.90
CA GLU A 47 -12.68 11.50 -8.14
C GLU A 47 -11.74 12.13 -9.18
N GLY A 48 -11.30 11.31 -10.17
CA GLY A 48 -10.25 11.72 -11.09
C GLY A 48 -8.93 12.00 -10.37
N LYS A 49 -8.47 13.26 -10.38
CA LYS A 49 -7.25 13.69 -9.68
C LYS A 49 -7.53 14.42 -8.35
N SER A 50 -8.81 14.65 -8.06
CA SER A 50 -9.24 15.41 -6.89
C SER A 50 -9.63 14.49 -5.76
N LEU A 51 -9.30 14.90 -4.52
CA LEU A 51 -9.77 14.23 -3.32
C LEU A 51 -11.26 14.58 -3.13
N ASP A 52 -12.14 13.58 -3.29
CA ASP A 52 -13.58 13.78 -3.05
C ASP A 52 -13.97 13.44 -1.61
N GLY A 53 -13.16 12.61 -0.92
CA GLY A 53 -13.39 12.21 0.45
C GLY A 53 -14.72 11.48 0.70
N LYS A 54 -15.34 10.96 -0.35
CA LYS A 54 -16.65 10.32 -0.27
C LYS A 54 -16.61 8.99 0.47
N TYR A 55 -15.54 8.23 0.26
CA TYR A 55 -15.36 6.91 0.85
C TYR A 55 -14.04 6.79 1.59
N LYS A 56 -14.03 5.92 2.60
CA LYS A 56 -12.84 5.47 3.32
C LYS A 56 -12.58 3.98 3.08
N LEU A 57 -11.34 3.63 2.80
CA LEU A 57 -10.89 2.24 2.61
C LEU A 57 -10.14 1.77 3.85
N GLU A 58 -10.61 0.71 4.47
CA GLU A 58 -9.96 0.02 5.57
C GLU A 58 -8.95 -1.00 5.02
N LEU A 59 -7.73 -1.00 5.56
CA LEU A 59 -6.61 -1.73 4.97
C LEU A 59 -6.49 -3.20 5.37
N TRP A 60 -7.15 -3.63 6.44
CA TRP A 60 -7.06 -5.03 6.90
C TRP A 60 -8.09 -5.95 6.26
N SER A 61 -9.34 -5.53 6.27
CA SER A 61 -10.43 -6.31 5.70
C SER A 61 -10.83 -5.88 4.29
N GLY A 62 -10.38 -4.69 3.85
CA GLY A 62 -10.78 -4.10 2.58
C GLY A 62 -12.19 -3.51 2.59
N LYS A 63 -12.78 -3.29 3.76
CA LYS A 63 -14.10 -2.67 3.86
C LYS A 63 -14.06 -1.22 3.40
N ILE A 64 -15.10 -0.80 2.69
CA ILE A 64 -15.26 0.55 2.17
C ILE A 64 -16.46 1.18 2.85
N TYR A 65 -16.24 2.30 3.51
CA TYR A 65 -17.24 3.01 4.28
C TYR A 65 -17.55 4.36 3.61
N ASP A 66 -18.80 4.78 3.72
CA ASP A 66 -19.18 6.17 3.42
C ASP A 66 -18.61 7.08 4.51
N GLN A 67 -17.91 8.14 4.10
CA GLN A 67 -17.26 9.04 5.07
C GLN A 67 -18.27 9.87 5.86
N SER A 68 -19.40 10.21 5.26
CA SER A 68 -20.41 11.07 5.90
C SER A 68 -21.31 10.32 6.88
N THR A 69 -21.69 9.07 6.52
CA THR A 69 -22.63 8.27 7.32
C THR A 69 -21.94 7.18 8.16
N GLY A 70 -20.70 6.80 7.82
CA GLY A 70 -20.01 5.67 8.42
C GLY A 70 -20.56 4.30 8.00
N GLU A 71 -21.50 4.25 7.07
CA GLU A 71 -22.09 3.01 6.59
C GLU A 71 -21.15 2.20 5.72
N LEU A 72 -21.19 0.88 5.87
CA LEU A 72 -20.49 -0.04 4.99
C LEU A 72 -21.13 -0.02 3.59
N LYS A 73 -20.36 0.38 2.59
CA LYS A 73 -20.80 0.45 1.19
C LYS A 73 -20.32 -0.72 0.35
N GLY A 74 -19.27 -1.42 0.76
CA GLY A 74 -18.77 -2.55 0.03
C GLY A 74 -17.49 -3.12 0.62
N ILE A 75 -16.98 -4.13 -0.06
CA ILE A 75 -15.71 -4.79 0.29
C ILE A 75 -14.82 -4.78 -0.95
N ALA A 76 -13.59 -4.39 -0.78
CA ALA A 76 -12.59 -4.41 -1.84
C ALA A 76 -12.32 -5.82 -2.33
N LYS A 77 -12.13 -5.97 -3.64
CA LYS A 77 -11.74 -7.25 -4.22
C LYS A 77 -10.37 -7.66 -3.66
N PRO A 78 -10.20 -8.89 -3.14
CA PRO A 78 -8.92 -9.33 -2.58
C PRO A 78 -7.74 -9.17 -3.55
N LYS A 79 -7.96 -9.34 -4.85
CA LYS A 79 -6.97 -9.14 -5.90
C LYS A 79 -6.51 -7.69 -5.99
N ASP A 80 -7.41 -6.72 -5.85
CA ASP A 80 -7.07 -5.31 -5.90
C ASP A 80 -6.31 -4.90 -4.65
N MET A 81 -6.71 -5.38 -3.48
CA MET A 81 -5.98 -5.18 -2.22
C MET A 81 -4.56 -5.75 -2.30
N LEU A 82 -4.41 -6.96 -2.85
CA LEU A 82 -3.08 -7.55 -3.03
C LEU A 82 -2.20 -6.73 -3.97
N ARG A 83 -2.75 -6.20 -5.07
CA ARG A 83 -2.04 -5.30 -5.98
C ARG A 83 -1.60 -4.01 -5.28
N LEU A 84 -2.47 -3.45 -4.44
CA LEU A 84 -2.15 -2.27 -3.64
C LEU A 84 -0.95 -2.53 -2.73
N TYR A 85 -0.95 -3.64 -1.98
CA TYR A 85 0.14 -4.01 -1.09
C TYR A 85 1.44 -4.40 -1.83
N CYS A 86 1.34 -4.80 -3.09
CA CYS A 86 2.51 -5.06 -3.95
C CYS A 86 3.02 -3.80 -4.67
N SER A 87 2.34 -2.67 -4.56
CA SER A 87 2.78 -1.43 -5.21
C SER A 87 4.00 -0.84 -4.51
N ASP A 88 4.88 -0.20 -5.30
CA ASP A 88 6.14 0.33 -4.81
C ASP A 88 5.95 1.34 -3.67
N GLY A 89 6.65 1.10 -2.57
CA GLY A 89 6.67 1.99 -1.42
C GLY A 89 5.42 1.97 -0.54
N PHE A 90 4.36 1.25 -0.91
CA PHE A 90 3.12 1.26 -0.14
C PHE A 90 3.29 0.69 1.28
N GLN A 91 3.93 -0.48 1.42
CA GLN A 91 4.14 -1.09 2.75
C GLN A 91 5.05 -0.24 3.63
N ASN A 92 6.09 0.37 3.06
CA ASN A 92 6.96 1.29 3.81
C ASN A 92 6.17 2.51 4.28
N PHE A 93 5.31 3.06 3.42
CA PHE A 93 4.44 4.18 3.79
C PHE A 93 3.45 3.80 4.91
N VAL A 94 2.85 2.61 4.86
CA VAL A 94 1.99 2.09 5.93
C VAL A 94 2.76 2.01 7.26
N ASN A 95 3.98 1.49 7.25
CA ASN A 95 4.85 1.43 8.43
C ASN A 95 5.15 2.82 8.99
N GLU A 96 5.48 3.78 8.12
CA GLU A 96 5.76 5.16 8.53
C GLU A 96 4.53 5.84 9.14
N CYS A 97 3.34 5.66 8.55
CA CYS A 97 2.09 6.20 9.09
C CYS A 97 1.79 5.64 10.49
N ARG A 98 1.98 4.35 10.67
CA ARG A 98 1.77 3.68 11.95
C ARG A 98 2.76 4.15 13.01
N GLY A 99 4.02 4.30 12.63
CA GLY A 99 5.06 4.83 13.51
C GLY A 99 4.78 6.27 13.96
N GLU A 100 4.32 7.11 13.06
CA GLU A 100 3.93 8.50 13.37
C GLU A 100 2.71 8.54 14.29
N TYR A 101 1.70 7.73 14.00
CA TYR A 101 0.51 7.62 14.84
C TYR A 101 0.85 7.14 16.26
N ALA A 102 1.70 6.12 16.39
CA ALA A 102 2.11 5.59 17.69
C ALA A 102 2.87 6.62 18.53
N LYS A 103 3.70 7.46 17.91
CA LYS A 103 4.39 8.56 18.61
C LYS A 103 3.43 9.59 19.16
N ASN A 104 2.39 9.91 18.39
CA ASN A 104 1.40 10.93 18.79
C ASN A 104 0.33 10.37 19.75
N ASN A 105 0.19 9.05 19.80
CA ASN A 105 -0.83 8.36 20.60
C ASN A 105 -0.23 7.18 21.37
N PRO A 106 0.65 7.41 22.35
CA PRO A 106 1.42 6.36 23.01
C PRO A 106 0.56 5.36 23.81
N HIS A 107 -0.69 5.71 24.12
CA HIS A 107 -1.62 4.82 24.82
C HIS A 107 -2.47 3.93 23.89
N MET A 108 -2.41 4.17 22.58
CA MET A 108 -3.15 3.41 21.60
C MET A 108 -2.31 2.26 21.05
N GLN A 109 -2.84 1.05 21.14
CA GLN A 109 -2.23 -0.13 20.53
C GLN A 109 -2.84 -0.37 19.16
N LEU A 110 -1.99 -0.35 18.12
CA LEU A 110 -2.40 -0.71 16.77
C LEU A 110 -2.26 -2.22 16.57
N PRO A 111 -3.16 -2.86 15.80
CA PRO A 111 -3.02 -4.27 15.45
C PRO A 111 -1.65 -4.55 14.81
N PRO A 112 -0.96 -5.65 15.13
CA PRO A 112 0.32 -5.98 14.51
C PRO A 112 0.17 -6.11 12.98
N LEU A 113 1.19 -5.68 12.23
CA LEU A 113 1.19 -5.82 10.76
C LEU A 113 1.20 -7.29 10.32
N THR A 114 1.70 -8.18 11.15
CA THR A 114 1.68 -9.63 10.92
C THR A 114 0.27 -10.18 10.78
N ASP A 115 -0.72 -9.53 11.38
CA ASP A 115 -2.12 -9.93 11.31
C ASP A 115 -2.81 -9.47 10.01
N ASN A 116 -2.11 -8.66 9.20
CA ASN A 116 -2.64 -8.21 7.93
C ASN A 116 -2.49 -9.30 6.85
N PRO A 117 -3.58 -9.87 6.33
CA PRO A 117 -3.53 -10.99 5.41
C PRO A 117 -2.90 -10.64 4.06
N TYR A 118 -2.93 -9.37 3.67
CA TYR A 118 -2.38 -8.93 2.38
C TYR A 118 -0.87 -8.77 2.42
N ILE A 119 -0.29 -8.40 3.57
CA ILE A 119 1.17 -8.30 3.73
C ILE A 119 1.79 -9.67 3.55
N THR A 120 1.30 -10.69 4.24
CA THR A 120 1.81 -12.07 4.13
C THR A 120 1.70 -12.59 2.70
N ARG A 121 0.56 -12.36 2.03
CA ARG A 121 0.35 -12.77 0.63
C ARG A 121 1.23 -12.00 -0.34
N SER A 122 1.46 -10.71 -0.13
CA SER A 122 2.34 -9.89 -0.99
C SER A 122 3.78 -10.34 -0.92
N HIS A 123 4.28 -10.72 0.25
CA HIS A 123 5.60 -11.30 0.41
C HIS A 123 5.74 -12.63 -0.35
N ALA A 124 4.73 -13.51 -0.29
CA ALA A 124 4.72 -14.75 -1.06
C ALA A 124 4.75 -14.51 -2.57
N VAL A 125 4.04 -13.50 -3.08
CA VAL A 125 4.09 -13.10 -4.49
C VAL A 125 5.48 -12.58 -4.88
N ALA A 126 6.09 -11.75 -4.06
CA ALA A 126 7.44 -11.23 -4.29
C ALA A 126 8.48 -12.36 -4.37
N ILE A 127 8.44 -13.33 -3.44
CA ILE A 127 9.32 -14.50 -3.44
C ILE A 127 9.13 -15.33 -4.72
N ARG A 128 7.89 -15.58 -5.14
CA ARG A 128 7.61 -16.32 -6.38
C ARG A 128 8.15 -15.60 -7.61
N ARG A 129 8.02 -14.27 -7.68
CA ARG A 129 8.59 -13.46 -8.77
C ARG A 129 10.11 -13.54 -8.82
N GLN A 130 10.77 -13.40 -7.68
CA GLN A 130 12.22 -13.55 -7.60
C GLN A 130 12.69 -14.94 -8.06
N ARG A 131 12.05 -16.02 -7.57
CA ARG A 131 12.37 -17.40 -7.99
C ARG A 131 12.17 -17.60 -9.50
N GLY A 132 11.12 -17.02 -10.08
CA GLY A 132 10.88 -17.05 -11.52
C GLY A 132 11.96 -16.33 -12.32
N MET A 133 12.44 -15.16 -11.86
CA MET A 133 13.56 -14.44 -12.47
C MET A 133 14.87 -15.23 -12.39
N TRP A 134 15.17 -15.88 -11.27
CA TRP A 134 16.35 -16.72 -11.12
C TRP A 134 16.33 -17.93 -12.07
N ARG A 135 15.17 -18.58 -12.27
CA ARG A 135 15.02 -19.66 -13.21
C ARG A 135 15.28 -19.21 -14.65
N ARG A 136 14.74 -18.05 -15.06
CA ARG A 136 14.99 -17.49 -16.40
C ARG A 136 16.48 -17.19 -16.62
N LYS A 137 17.14 -16.51 -15.70
CA LYS A 137 18.58 -16.21 -15.81
C LYS A 137 19.43 -17.47 -15.92
N ARG A 138 19.09 -18.55 -15.18
CA ARG A 138 19.78 -19.84 -15.30
C ARG A 138 19.57 -20.47 -16.66
N PHE A 139 18.38 -20.39 -17.21
CA PHE A 139 18.08 -20.94 -18.53
C PHE A 139 18.82 -20.19 -19.62
N ASP A 140 18.82 -18.86 -19.59
CA ASP A 140 19.53 -18.02 -20.54
C ASP A 140 21.04 -18.28 -20.51
N SER A 141 21.64 -18.42 -19.33
CA SER A 141 23.06 -18.78 -19.21
C SER A 141 23.38 -20.19 -19.72
N PHE A 142 22.45 -21.14 -19.61
CA PHE A 142 22.63 -22.50 -20.13
C PHE A 142 22.53 -22.54 -21.65
N VAL A 143 21.62 -21.76 -22.25
CA VAL A 143 21.50 -21.66 -23.73
C VAL A 143 22.75 -21.01 -24.33
N PHE A 144 23.34 -20.01 -23.72
CA PHE A 144 24.58 -19.39 -24.17
C PHE A 144 25.78 -20.34 -24.07
N ALA A 145 25.87 -21.18 -23.05
CA ALA A 145 26.95 -22.16 -22.90
C ALA A 145 26.93 -23.25 -23.99
N THR A 146 25.73 -23.67 -24.42
CA THR A 146 25.59 -24.69 -25.49
C THR A 146 25.91 -24.15 -26.89
N GLU A 147 25.69 -22.86 -27.15
CA GLU A 147 26.10 -22.24 -28.44
C GLU A 147 27.62 -22.12 -28.60
N TYR A 148 28.36 -22.00 -27.50
CA TYR A 148 29.83 -21.91 -27.54
C TYR A 148 30.53 -23.29 -27.79
N GLU A 149 29.89 -24.40 -27.45
CA GLU A 149 30.44 -25.75 -27.67
C GLU A 149 30.29 -26.25 -29.10
N VAL A 150 29.41 -25.65 -29.91
CA VAL A 150 29.17 -26.09 -31.32
C VAL A 150 30.11 -25.41 -32.33
N LYS A 151 30.98 -24.49 -31.90
CA LYS A 151 31.93 -23.78 -32.78
C LYS A 151 33.39 -24.19 -32.62
N LYS A 152 33.64 -25.44 -32.20
CA LYS A 152 35.00 -26.04 -32.28
C LYS A 152 35.07 -27.13 -33.29
#